data_ccfcb1b3553508d86e5127306259366c
#
_entry.id   ccfcb1b3553508d86e5127306259366c
#
_cell.length_a   1.000
_cell.length_b   1.000
_cell.length_c   1.000
_cell.angle_alpha   90.00
_cell.angle_beta   90.00
_cell.angle_gamma   90.00
#
_symmetry.space_group_name_H-M   'P 1'
#
loop_
_entity.id
_entity.type
_entity.pdbx_description
1 polymer ?
#
loop_
_entity_poly.entity_id
_entity_poly.type
_entity_poly.pdbx_seq_one_letter_code
_entity_poly.pdbx_strand_id
1 'polypeptide(L)'
;SGKSTGQIMVCLVINGTRLPHKEELIEVLREANPQIVSICININDKNTNVILGRETKAIYGQDYIEDCIGSLRYRISAQSFYQVNPIQTKKLYDKALEYADLHGDETVWDLYCGIGTISLFLSQKADKVYGVEIVEQAVKNARENAALNEISNVEFFAGAAEEVVPAKYRESGGTLRSDVVVLDPPRKGCD
;
A
#
# COMPACT_ATOMS: atom_id res chain seq x y z
N SER A 1 -12.91 2.47 4.85
CA SER A 1 -13.24 1.28 5.66
C SER A 1 -12.76 0.01 4.97
N GLY A 2 -12.31 -0.94 5.75
CA GLY A 2 -12.04 -2.31 5.32
C GLY A 2 -13.36 -3.04 5.02
N LYS A 3 -13.48 -3.56 3.82
CA LYS A 3 -14.74 -4.21 3.38
C LYS A 3 -14.91 -5.62 3.96
N SER A 4 -13.80 -6.34 4.13
CA SER A 4 -13.78 -7.70 4.69
C SER A 4 -13.82 -7.71 6.21
N THR A 5 -13.16 -6.73 6.84
CA THR A 5 -13.01 -6.66 8.30
C THR A 5 -14.07 -5.79 8.98
N GLY A 6 -14.70 -4.87 8.25
CA GLY A 6 -15.58 -3.85 8.79
C GLY A 6 -14.86 -2.73 9.55
N GLN A 7 -13.54 -2.77 9.67
CA GLN A 7 -12.76 -1.74 10.37
C GLN A 7 -12.90 -0.38 9.68
N ILE A 8 -13.03 0.67 10.48
CA ILE A 8 -13.15 2.04 10.00
C ILE A 8 -11.99 2.88 10.54
N MET A 9 -11.36 3.61 9.63
CA MET A 9 -10.47 4.72 9.96
C MET A 9 -11.15 6.04 9.62
N VAL A 10 -11.10 6.99 10.54
CA VAL A 10 -11.46 8.38 10.33
C VAL A 10 -10.19 9.21 10.23
N CYS A 11 -9.97 9.89 9.12
CA CYS A 11 -8.84 10.79 8.95
C CYS A 11 -9.37 12.23 8.82
N LEU A 12 -9.03 13.08 9.78
CA LEU A 12 -9.37 14.49 9.81
C LEU A 12 -8.22 15.29 9.21
N VAL A 13 -8.47 15.96 8.10
CA VAL A 13 -7.49 16.89 7.52
C VAL A 13 -7.69 18.26 8.13
N ILE A 14 -6.66 18.76 8.82
CA ILE A 14 -6.73 20.02 9.55
C ILE A 14 -5.67 21.00 9.05
N ASN A 15 -6.05 22.29 9.04
CA ASN A 15 -5.10 23.38 8.82
C ASN A 15 -4.60 23.87 10.19
N GLY A 16 -3.46 23.36 10.62
CA GLY A 16 -2.87 23.65 11.93
C GLY A 16 -2.49 22.37 12.68
N THR A 17 -1.90 22.52 13.85
CA THR A 17 -1.31 21.41 14.61
C THR A 17 -2.15 20.96 15.81
N ARG A 18 -3.27 21.63 16.09
CA ARG A 18 -4.11 21.37 17.26
C ARG A 18 -5.54 21.08 16.83
N LEU A 19 -6.15 20.07 17.44
CA LEU A 19 -7.56 19.75 17.35
C LEU A 19 -8.19 20.05 18.72
N PRO A 20 -8.95 21.17 18.87
CA PRO A 20 -9.69 21.46 20.10
C PRO A 20 -10.70 20.35 20.40
N HIS A 21 -10.99 20.11 21.68
CA HIS A 21 -11.96 19.10 22.14
C HIS A 21 -11.73 17.69 21.55
N LYS A 22 -10.46 17.33 21.36
CA LYS A 22 -10.06 16.08 20.72
C LYS A 22 -10.65 14.85 21.42
N GLU A 23 -10.63 14.84 22.74
CA GLU A 23 -11.11 13.73 23.58
C GLU A 23 -12.64 13.54 23.41
N GLU A 24 -13.40 14.62 23.48
CA GLU A 24 -14.85 14.60 23.29
C GLU A 24 -15.22 14.11 21.86
N LEU A 25 -14.49 14.59 20.86
CA LEU A 25 -14.71 14.16 19.48
C LEU A 25 -14.44 12.66 19.31
N ILE A 26 -13.37 12.11 19.92
CA ILE A 26 -13.05 10.70 19.88
C ILE A 26 -14.18 9.88 20.50
N GLU A 27 -14.70 10.29 21.66
CA GLU A 27 -15.80 9.61 22.35
C GLU A 27 -17.06 9.59 21.47
N VAL A 28 -17.49 10.74 20.96
CA VAL A 28 -18.67 10.84 20.09
C VAL A 28 -18.55 9.98 18.84
N LEU A 29 -17.39 9.99 18.19
CA LEU A 29 -17.17 9.17 16.99
C LEU A 29 -17.24 7.67 17.28
N ARG A 30 -16.67 7.23 18.39
CA ARG A 30 -16.69 5.83 18.82
C ARG A 30 -18.07 5.36 19.25
N GLU A 31 -18.82 6.20 19.95
CA GLU A 31 -20.21 5.91 20.31
C GLU A 31 -21.10 5.82 19.07
N ALA A 32 -20.90 6.72 18.11
CA ALA A 32 -21.65 6.71 16.85
C ALA A 32 -21.37 5.47 16.00
N ASN A 33 -20.12 4.96 16.02
CA ASN A 33 -19.75 3.75 15.29
C ASN A 33 -18.64 2.95 15.98
N PRO A 34 -18.98 1.82 16.64
CA PRO A 34 -18.02 0.96 17.31
C PRO A 34 -16.97 0.30 16.39
N GLN A 35 -17.20 0.30 15.08
CA GLN A 35 -16.24 -0.22 14.10
C GLN A 35 -15.06 0.73 13.83
N ILE A 36 -15.08 1.94 14.40
CA ILE A 36 -13.95 2.86 14.32
C ILE A 36 -12.81 2.36 15.20
N VAL A 37 -11.77 1.84 14.57
CA VAL A 37 -10.56 1.32 15.22
C VAL A 37 -9.38 2.28 15.13
N SER A 38 -9.49 3.30 14.28
CA SER A 38 -8.44 4.30 14.04
C SER A 38 -9.05 5.68 13.82
N ILE A 39 -8.52 6.69 14.50
CA ILE A 39 -8.80 8.09 14.21
C ILE A 39 -7.45 8.80 14.08
N CYS A 40 -7.21 9.41 12.92
CA CYS A 40 -5.99 10.12 12.60
C CYS A 40 -6.27 11.60 12.32
N ILE A 41 -5.30 12.43 12.57
CA ILE A 41 -5.23 13.79 12.03
C ILE A 41 -4.14 13.85 10.97
N ASN A 42 -4.45 14.47 9.85
CA ASN A 42 -3.47 14.81 8.82
C ASN A 42 -3.34 16.33 8.77
N ILE A 43 -2.10 16.81 8.86
CA ILE A 43 -1.81 18.24 8.89
C ILE A 43 -1.54 18.70 7.46
N ASN A 44 -2.44 19.54 6.93
CA ASN A 44 -2.28 20.16 5.62
C ASN A 44 -2.55 21.67 5.72
N ASP A 45 -1.48 22.43 5.78
CA ASP A 45 -1.48 23.89 5.81
C ASP A 45 -1.33 24.54 4.42
N LYS A 46 -1.23 23.72 3.36
CA LYS A 46 -0.97 24.17 2.00
C LYS A 46 -2.28 24.38 1.24
N ASN A 47 -2.40 25.51 0.59
CA ASN A 47 -3.50 25.80 -0.33
C ASN A 47 -3.17 25.23 -1.74
N THR A 48 -3.26 23.92 -1.88
CA THR A 48 -2.99 23.18 -3.13
C THR A 48 -4.11 22.18 -3.40
N ASN A 49 -4.11 21.55 -4.57
CA ASN A 49 -5.03 20.48 -4.92
C ASN A 49 -4.75 19.16 -4.18
N VAL A 50 -3.66 19.09 -3.41
CA VAL A 50 -3.29 17.91 -2.62
C VAL A 50 -4.11 17.91 -1.32
N ILE A 51 -4.93 16.89 -1.12
CA ILE A 51 -5.84 16.79 0.03
C ILE A 51 -5.06 16.47 1.31
N LEU A 52 -4.13 15.52 1.27
CA LEU A 52 -3.37 15.08 2.44
C LEU A 52 -2.01 15.78 2.49
N GLY A 53 -1.70 16.35 3.65
CA GLY A 53 -0.36 16.82 3.96
C GLY A 53 0.60 15.66 4.27
N ARG A 54 1.87 15.98 4.49
CA ARG A 54 2.92 14.98 4.71
C ARG A 54 2.83 14.29 6.07
N GLU A 55 2.28 14.95 7.08
CA GLU A 55 2.26 14.47 8.45
C GLU A 55 0.87 13.94 8.81
N THR A 56 0.83 12.66 9.21
CA THR A 56 -0.37 12.01 9.75
C THR A 56 -0.06 11.44 11.11
N LYS A 57 -0.93 11.68 12.09
CA LYS A 57 -0.80 11.20 13.47
C LYS A 57 -2.08 10.47 13.90
N ALA A 58 -1.96 9.27 14.43
CA ALA A 58 -3.05 8.64 15.13
C ALA A 58 -3.33 9.38 16.45
N ILE A 59 -4.59 9.70 16.68
CA ILE A 59 -5.08 10.29 17.93
C ILE A 59 -5.93 9.30 18.74
N TYR A 60 -6.35 8.21 18.10
CA TYR A 60 -7.00 7.08 18.74
C TYR A 60 -6.71 5.78 17.95
N GLY A 61 -6.46 4.71 18.69
CA GLY A 61 -6.21 3.38 18.13
C GLY A 61 -4.91 3.29 17.32
N GLN A 62 -4.96 2.52 16.26
CA GLN A 62 -3.82 2.27 15.37
C GLN A 62 -3.76 3.34 14.27
N ASP A 63 -2.60 3.48 13.61
CA ASP A 63 -2.43 4.36 12.45
C ASP A 63 -2.82 3.70 11.13
N TYR A 64 -3.43 2.51 11.20
CA TYR A 64 -3.91 1.73 10.06
C TYR A 64 -5.25 1.06 10.35
N ILE A 65 -5.90 0.57 9.30
CA ILE A 65 -6.95 -0.45 9.34
C ILE A 65 -6.47 -1.68 8.59
N GLU A 66 -7.10 -2.82 8.85
CA GLU A 66 -6.83 -4.04 8.09
C GLU A 66 -7.98 -4.34 7.13
N ASP A 67 -7.65 -4.88 5.96
CA ASP A 67 -8.60 -5.45 5.01
C ASP A 67 -7.96 -6.63 4.28
N CYS A 68 -8.74 -7.37 3.48
CA CYS A 68 -8.26 -8.54 2.75
C CYS A 68 -8.54 -8.43 1.25
N ILE A 69 -7.62 -8.96 0.44
CA ILE A 69 -7.82 -9.28 -0.98
C ILE A 69 -7.55 -10.77 -1.14
N GLY A 70 -8.59 -11.57 -1.37
CA GLY A 70 -8.46 -13.02 -1.31
C GLY A 70 -8.06 -13.51 0.08
N SER A 71 -6.99 -14.29 0.18
CA SER A 71 -6.41 -14.78 1.43
C SER A 71 -5.43 -13.81 2.09
N LEU A 72 -5.00 -12.77 1.39
CA LEU A 72 -3.97 -11.86 1.84
C LEU A 72 -4.55 -10.71 2.66
N ARG A 73 -3.92 -10.42 3.81
CA ARG A 73 -4.27 -9.32 4.70
C ARG A 73 -3.37 -8.13 4.42
N TYR A 74 -3.94 -6.93 4.51
CA TYR A 74 -3.21 -5.68 4.28
C TYR A 74 -3.49 -4.69 5.39
N ARG A 75 -2.45 -4.04 5.88
CA ARG A 75 -2.53 -2.83 6.70
C ARG A 75 -2.54 -1.63 5.79
N ILE A 76 -3.53 -0.77 5.99
CA ILE A 76 -3.82 0.36 5.13
C ILE A 76 -3.79 1.61 6.00
N SER A 77 -2.79 2.46 5.81
CA SER A 77 -2.68 3.75 6.48
C SER A 77 -3.55 4.82 5.79
N ALA A 78 -3.73 5.96 6.43
CA ALA A 78 -4.49 7.07 5.85
C ALA A 78 -3.88 7.61 4.53
N GLN A 79 -2.58 7.41 4.31
CA GLN A 79 -1.86 7.85 3.09
C GLN A 79 -1.71 6.75 2.05
N SER A 80 -2.06 5.51 2.38
CA SER A 80 -1.97 4.39 1.46
C SER A 80 -3.02 4.49 0.35
N PHE A 81 -2.59 4.27 -0.89
CA PHE A 81 -3.56 3.93 -1.93
C PHE A 81 -4.00 2.47 -1.75
N TYR A 82 -5.29 2.25 -1.72
CA TYR A 82 -5.91 0.93 -1.66
C TYR A 82 -7.18 0.92 -2.50
N GLN A 83 -7.37 -0.12 -3.28
CA GLN A 83 -8.51 -0.25 -4.18
C GLN A 83 -9.83 -0.32 -3.40
N VAL A 84 -10.77 0.57 -3.70
CA VAL A 84 -12.03 0.71 -2.95
C VAL A 84 -13.04 -0.41 -3.17
N ASN A 85 -12.85 -1.22 -4.22
CA ASN A 85 -13.73 -2.35 -4.55
C ASN A 85 -12.98 -3.66 -4.50
N PRO A 86 -12.89 -4.34 -3.36
CA PRO A 86 -12.08 -5.55 -3.19
C PRO A 86 -12.55 -6.72 -4.05
N ILE A 87 -13.84 -6.80 -4.41
CA ILE A 87 -14.37 -7.84 -5.29
C ILE A 87 -13.80 -7.67 -6.72
N GLN A 88 -13.81 -6.44 -7.24
CA GLN A 88 -13.24 -6.17 -8.56
C GLN A 88 -11.72 -6.20 -8.54
N THR A 89 -11.11 -5.75 -7.45
CA THR A 89 -9.66 -5.81 -7.25
C THR A 89 -9.16 -7.26 -7.34
N LYS A 90 -9.84 -8.18 -6.63
CA LYS A 90 -9.48 -9.60 -6.72
C LYS A 90 -9.56 -10.12 -8.16
N LYS A 91 -10.64 -9.81 -8.89
CA LYS A 91 -10.79 -10.23 -10.30
C LYS A 91 -9.69 -9.64 -11.20
N LEU A 92 -9.32 -8.38 -10.96
CA LEU A 92 -8.22 -7.72 -11.68
C LEU A 92 -6.90 -8.42 -11.41
N TYR A 93 -6.61 -8.74 -10.15
CA TYR A 93 -5.37 -9.42 -9.76
C TYR A 93 -5.33 -10.88 -10.20
N ASP A 94 -6.48 -11.60 -10.18
CA ASP A 94 -6.60 -12.93 -10.78
C ASP A 94 -6.26 -12.87 -12.28
N LYS A 95 -6.70 -11.80 -12.96
CA LYS A 95 -6.42 -11.60 -14.38
C LYS A 95 -4.95 -11.22 -14.64
N ALA A 96 -4.36 -10.44 -13.76
CA ALA A 96 -2.93 -10.14 -13.81
C ALA A 96 -2.09 -11.42 -13.65
N LEU A 97 -2.45 -12.30 -12.70
CA LEU A 97 -1.82 -13.61 -12.55
C LEU A 97 -1.98 -14.51 -13.79
N GLU A 98 -3.17 -14.53 -14.39
CA GLU A 98 -3.43 -15.29 -15.62
C GLU A 98 -2.53 -14.80 -16.76
N TYR A 99 -2.38 -13.49 -16.94
CA TYR A 99 -1.55 -12.93 -18.00
C TYR A 99 -0.05 -13.04 -17.72
N ALA A 100 0.34 -13.03 -16.44
CA ALA A 100 1.73 -13.25 -16.05
C ALA A 100 2.20 -14.69 -16.30
N ASP A 101 1.26 -15.64 -16.39
CA ASP A 101 1.49 -17.06 -16.71
C ASP A 101 2.61 -17.70 -15.89
N LEU A 102 2.59 -17.47 -14.57
CA LEU A 102 3.65 -17.88 -13.65
C LEU A 102 3.59 -19.37 -13.34
N HIS A 103 4.74 -20.04 -13.42
CA HIS A 103 4.93 -21.49 -13.19
C HIS A 103 5.74 -21.80 -11.92
N GLY A 104 6.29 -20.78 -11.25
CA GLY A 104 6.99 -20.91 -9.97
C GLY A 104 8.50 -20.72 -10.01
N ASP A 105 9.08 -20.40 -11.16
CA ASP A 105 10.50 -20.15 -11.36
C ASP A 105 10.82 -18.75 -11.91
N GLU A 106 9.77 -17.90 -12.08
CA GLU A 106 9.90 -16.57 -12.62
C GLU A 106 10.28 -15.55 -11.57
N THR A 107 11.08 -14.57 -11.99
CA THR A 107 11.34 -13.33 -11.29
C THR A 107 10.43 -12.23 -11.86
N VAL A 108 9.60 -11.66 -10.99
CA VAL A 108 8.63 -10.63 -11.33
C VAL A 108 9.08 -9.28 -10.81
N TRP A 109 8.94 -8.23 -11.61
CA TRP A 109 9.05 -6.84 -11.18
C TRP A 109 7.68 -6.19 -11.17
N ASP A 110 7.31 -5.62 -10.03
CA ASP A 110 6.11 -4.81 -9.83
C ASP A 110 6.54 -3.35 -9.66
N LEU A 111 6.39 -2.57 -10.71
CA LEU A 111 6.77 -1.18 -10.72
C LEU A 111 5.55 -0.31 -10.37
N TYR A 112 5.74 0.66 -9.48
CA TYR A 112 4.70 1.44 -8.81
C TYR A 112 3.88 0.61 -7.81
N CYS A 113 4.56 -0.24 -7.02
CA CYS A 113 3.91 -1.28 -6.21
C CYS A 113 3.06 -0.77 -5.03
N GLY A 114 3.15 0.51 -4.69
CA GLY A 114 2.42 1.09 -3.55
C GLY A 114 2.72 0.36 -2.24
N ILE A 115 1.68 -0.07 -1.55
CA ILE A 115 1.79 -0.88 -0.32
C ILE A 115 1.94 -2.39 -0.58
N GLY A 116 2.32 -2.77 -1.81
CA GLY A 116 2.64 -4.14 -2.20
C GLY A 116 1.44 -5.03 -2.52
N THR A 117 0.27 -4.47 -2.85
CA THR A 117 -0.94 -5.29 -3.03
C THR A 117 -0.81 -6.28 -4.19
N ILE A 118 -0.33 -5.85 -5.34
CA ILE A 118 -0.10 -6.72 -6.51
C ILE A 118 1.12 -7.60 -6.28
N SER A 119 2.22 -7.03 -5.75
CA SER A 119 3.45 -7.78 -5.46
C SER A 119 3.18 -9.03 -4.61
N LEU A 120 2.43 -8.87 -3.50
CA LEU A 120 2.11 -9.99 -2.60
C LEU A 120 1.15 -10.99 -3.26
N PHE A 121 0.28 -10.53 -4.15
CA PHE A 121 -0.61 -11.41 -4.88
C PHE A 121 0.14 -12.28 -5.89
N LEU A 122 1.09 -11.70 -6.62
CA LEU A 122 1.96 -12.39 -7.57
C LEU A 122 2.94 -13.35 -6.89
N SER A 123 3.43 -13.00 -5.70
CA SER A 123 4.38 -13.81 -4.95
C SER A 123 3.89 -15.21 -4.59
N GLN A 124 2.57 -15.43 -4.63
CA GLN A 124 1.97 -16.73 -4.38
C GLN A 124 2.31 -17.76 -5.48
N LYS A 125 2.77 -17.29 -6.66
CA LYS A 125 3.11 -18.13 -7.82
C LYS A 125 4.46 -17.84 -8.43
N ALA A 126 5.15 -16.79 -8.04
CA ALA A 126 6.48 -16.43 -8.52
C ALA A 126 7.57 -17.03 -7.62
N ASP A 127 8.76 -17.29 -8.15
CA ASP A 127 9.96 -17.58 -7.36
C ASP A 127 10.36 -16.35 -6.55
N LYS A 128 10.45 -15.20 -7.19
CA LYS A 128 10.84 -13.93 -6.57
C LYS A 128 10.04 -12.76 -7.12
N VAL A 129 9.67 -11.83 -6.25
CA VAL A 129 9.05 -10.57 -6.66
C VAL A 129 9.85 -9.38 -6.13
N TYR A 130 10.12 -8.43 -7.00
CA TYR A 130 10.73 -7.15 -6.67
C TYR A 130 9.71 -6.02 -6.86
N GLY A 131 9.36 -5.33 -5.78
CA GLY A 131 8.48 -4.16 -5.82
C GLY A 131 9.28 -2.87 -5.79
N VAL A 132 8.92 -1.91 -6.64
CA VAL A 132 9.54 -0.58 -6.67
C VAL A 132 8.47 0.48 -6.49
N GLU A 133 8.71 1.42 -5.57
CA GLU A 133 7.78 2.51 -5.26
C GLU A 133 8.58 3.74 -4.83
N ILE A 134 8.21 4.91 -5.34
CA ILE A 134 8.91 6.16 -5.04
C ILE A 134 8.60 6.68 -3.62
N VAL A 135 7.44 6.34 -3.07
CA VAL A 135 7.01 6.78 -1.75
C VAL A 135 7.57 5.86 -0.67
N GLU A 136 8.58 6.32 0.04
CA GLU A 136 9.30 5.53 1.05
C GLU A 136 8.37 4.95 2.14
N GLN A 137 7.35 5.71 2.57
CA GLN A 137 6.36 5.20 3.53
C GLN A 137 5.52 4.05 2.96
N ALA A 138 5.19 4.07 1.68
CA ALA A 138 4.46 2.98 1.05
C ALA A 138 5.33 1.72 0.97
N VAL A 139 6.63 1.86 0.69
CA VAL A 139 7.60 0.75 0.73
C VAL A 139 7.69 0.12 2.12
N LYS A 140 7.72 0.95 3.17
CA LYS A 140 7.67 0.46 4.55
C LYS A 140 6.40 -0.35 4.81
N ASN A 141 5.25 0.18 4.43
CA ASN A 141 3.97 -0.52 4.56
C ASN A 141 3.94 -1.83 3.74
N ALA A 142 4.54 -1.84 2.55
CA ALA A 142 4.65 -3.05 1.74
C ALA A 142 5.46 -4.16 2.44
N ARG A 143 6.57 -3.80 3.08
CA ARG A 143 7.36 -4.74 3.89
C ARG A 143 6.60 -5.26 5.11
N GLU A 144 5.85 -4.39 5.80
CA GLU A 144 4.98 -4.78 6.91
C GLU A 144 3.86 -5.72 6.45
N ASN A 145 3.28 -5.47 5.27
CA ASN A 145 2.27 -6.34 4.67
C ASN A 145 2.85 -7.70 4.25
N ALA A 146 4.07 -7.75 3.74
CA ALA A 146 4.75 -9.02 3.46
C ALA A 146 4.95 -9.83 4.75
N ALA A 147 5.47 -9.19 5.80
CA ALA A 147 5.66 -9.82 7.10
C ALA A 147 4.34 -10.30 7.73
N LEU A 148 3.26 -9.50 7.62
CA LEU A 148 1.92 -9.85 8.10
C LEU A 148 1.37 -11.14 7.47
N ASN A 149 1.75 -11.42 6.23
CA ASN A 149 1.33 -12.60 5.47
C ASN A 149 2.40 -13.72 5.43
N GLU A 150 3.49 -13.58 6.19
CA GLU A 150 4.60 -14.53 6.22
C GLU A 150 5.24 -14.80 4.83
N ILE A 151 5.18 -13.78 3.95
CA ILE A 151 5.74 -13.84 2.60
C ILE A 151 7.20 -13.40 2.62
N SER A 152 8.11 -14.28 2.21
CA SER A 152 9.57 -14.06 2.24
C SER A 152 10.22 -13.94 0.86
N ASN A 153 9.50 -14.29 -0.21
CA ASN A 153 10.00 -14.22 -1.58
C ASN A 153 9.75 -12.88 -2.27
N VAL A 154 9.50 -11.81 -1.49
CA VAL A 154 9.34 -10.44 -1.99
C VAL A 154 10.42 -9.53 -1.43
N GLU A 155 10.81 -8.54 -2.20
CA GLU A 155 11.74 -7.49 -1.78
C GLU A 155 11.27 -6.14 -2.33
N PHE A 156 11.30 -5.09 -1.49
CA PHE A 156 10.78 -3.78 -1.87
C PHE A 156 11.86 -2.71 -1.82
N PHE A 157 11.91 -1.88 -2.86
CA PHE A 157 12.87 -0.79 -3.03
C PHE A 157 12.16 0.56 -3.11
N ALA A 158 12.70 1.53 -2.37
CA ALA A 158 12.26 2.92 -2.45
C ALA A 158 13.07 3.67 -3.51
N GLY A 159 12.39 4.32 -4.43
CA GLY A 159 12.99 5.14 -5.47
C GLY A 159 12.21 5.11 -6.78
N ALA A 160 12.65 5.90 -7.74
CA ALA A 160 12.09 5.91 -9.08
C ALA A 160 12.47 4.61 -9.82
N ALA A 161 11.53 4.02 -10.54
CA ALA A 161 11.73 2.73 -11.21
C ALA A 161 12.88 2.78 -12.23
N GLU A 162 12.98 3.89 -12.97
CA GLU A 162 14.03 4.15 -13.96
C GLU A 162 15.44 4.28 -13.37
N GLU A 163 15.55 4.51 -12.07
CA GLU A 163 16.81 4.56 -11.33
C GLU A 163 17.11 3.24 -10.63
N VAL A 164 16.10 2.69 -9.91
CA VAL A 164 16.24 1.50 -9.08
C VAL A 164 16.52 0.25 -9.93
N VAL A 165 15.74 0.02 -10.99
CA VAL A 165 15.87 -1.19 -11.80
C VAL A 165 17.25 -1.29 -12.46
N PRO A 166 17.78 -0.27 -13.16
CA PRO A 166 19.12 -0.33 -13.72
C PRO A 166 20.23 -0.43 -12.65
N ALA A 167 20.04 0.18 -11.48
CA ALA A 167 21.00 0.08 -10.39
C ALA A 167 21.10 -1.38 -9.89
N LYS A 168 19.96 -2.01 -9.62
CA LYS A 168 19.88 -3.39 -9.17
C LYS A 168 20.44 -4.38 -10.21
N TYR A 169 20.18 -4.13 -11.48
CA TYR A 169 20.77 -4.93 -12.57
C TYR A 169 22.31 -4.84 -12.57
N ARG A 170 22.86 -3.63 -12.41
CA ARG A 170 24.33 -3.45 -12.31
C ARG A 170 24.92 -4.08 -11.05
N GLU A 171 24.26 -3.91 -9.88
CA GLU A 171 24.68 -4.49 -8.60
C GLU A 171 24.76 -6.03 -8.67
N SER A 172 23.85 -6.66 -9.41
CA SER A 172 23.87 -8.11 -9.63
C SER A 172 24.92 -8.59 -10.65
N GLY A 173 25.73 -7.69 -11.19
CA GLY A 173 26.65 -8.04 -12.28
C GLY A 173 25.95 -8.38 -13.60
N GLY A 174 24.73 -7.88 -13.81
CA GLY A 174 23.92 -8.14 -15.01
C GLY A 174 23.21 -9.50 -15.00
N THR A 175 23.11 -10.16 -13.86
CA THR A 175 22.49 -11.50 -13.73
C THR A 175 21.05 -11.46 -13.20
N LEU A 176 20.58 -10.30 -12.76
CA LEU A 176 19.24 -10.16 -12.20
C LEU A 176 18.19 -10.45 -13.28
N ARG A 177 17.37 -11.46 -13.03
CA ARG A 177 16.31 -11.87 -13.97
C ARG A 177 15.15 -10.87 -13.95
N SER A 178 14.47 -10.77 -15.05
CA SER A 178 13.21 -10.04 -15.24
C SER A 178 12.37 -10.80 -16.26
N ASP A 179 11.67 -11.82 -15.77
CA ASP A 179 10.85 -12.67 -16.63
C ASP A 179 9.51 -12.02 -16.93
N VAL A 180 8.92 -11.35 -15.92
CA VAL A 180 7.66 -10.62 -16.02
C VAL A 180 7.80 -9.24 -15.37
N VAL A 181 7.22 -8.23 -16.02
CA VAL A 181 7.10 -6.87 -15.48
C VAL A 181 5.63 -6.49 -15.42
N VAL A 182 5.18 -6.10 -14.23
CA VAL A 182 3.83 -5.56 -14.00
C VAL A 182 3.92 -4.06 -13.74
N LEU A 183 3.04 -3.30 -14.39
CA LEU A 183 3.01 -1.85 -14.33
C LEU A 183 1.60 -1.40 -13.92
N ASP A 184 1.48 -0.68 -12.81
CA ASP A 184 0.26 0.03 -12.39
C ASP A 184 0.57 1.51 -12.13
N PRO A 185 0.95 2.28 -13.16
CA PRO A 185 1.40 3.66 -13.01
C PRO A 185 0.23 4.58 -12.64
N PRO A 186 0.52 5.79 -12.11
CA PRO A 186 -0.47 6.83 -11.92
C PRO A 186 -1.08 7.26 -13.26
N ARG A 187 -2.22 7.98 -13.22
CA ARG A 187 -2.96 8.39 -14.45
C ARG A 187 -2.14 9.18 -15.47
N LYS A 188 -1.01 9.74 -15.07
CA LYS A 188 -0.08 10.41 -15.99
C LYS A 188 0.71 9.45 -16.88
N GLY A 189 0.71 8.17 -16.56
CA GLY A 189 1.51 7.15 -17.22
C GLY A 189 2.89 6.98 -16.58
N CYS A 190 3.75 6.23 -17.28
CA CYS A 190 5.17 6.10 -16.93
C CYS A 190 5.91 7.29 -17.56
N ASP A 191 6.71 8.01 -16.77
CA ASP A 191 7.62 9.04 -17.25
C ASP A 191 8.92 8.40 -17.79
#